data_6cf84ad109220bbff64627a566956c45
#
_entry.id   6cf84ad109220bbff64627a566956c45
#
_cell.length_a   1.000
_cell.length_b   1.000
_cell.length_c   1.000
_cell.angle_alpha   90.00
_cell.angle_beta   90.00
_cell.angle_gamma   90.00
#
_symmetry.space_group_name_H-M   'P 1'
#
loop_
_entity.id
_entity.type
_entity.pdbx_description
1 polymer ?
#
loop_
_entity_poly.entity_id
_entity_poly.type
_entity_poly.pdbx_seq_one_letter_code
_entity_poly.pdbx_strand_id
1 'polypeptide(L)'
;MILIGLLLRADMLGIDVRFHPDEALFAAQARLISHGGDLLLRETDLDKPPLTFYVTALSFVTLSPSEFAARLPNVLASGASLAVLYALGWSLYRRRAVALVAALLWSLSPFDLAFAATAFTDVQATLWTLVAALLAARDRWGWAGIAVALVAASKPTALLFLPLIAALGVARHASLDWRPRDVLRRLERFAAPLAVGLALLILWDAARAPRSFWELGLERNNPGRLIRAEEVWPRLEAWLRWLDAATGSRALNLALVAGAALGAAGGALRGRDRRTVVDWLIGGFGVAFVGWYWLVAFNTYDRYLHTLFPFALLLAARVLVMVWDRLGGRPVAGAALVALVVAAMLPGVAGVLRGQAPTGGDQGRHTGIDALAEAINDELRGEIVYDHWLGWELAYYLGAKPAALVLYTPLPEALAEDMAGQPYPRYFVAPSPDHAAPWIAALDRSAVAAAIVYHDPAHGFVVYRLEQ
;
A
#
# COMPACT_ATOMS: atom_id res chain seq x y z
N MET A 1 10.98 22.19 2.39
CA MET A 1 9.92 21.24 2.78
C MET A 1 9.73 20.14 1.73
N ILE A 2 9.24 20.42 0.51
CA ILE A 2 9.11 19.37 -0.53
C ILE A 2 10.46 18.71 -0.82
N LEU A 3 11.54 19.48 -0.95
CA LEU A 3 12.89 18.93 -1.16
C LEU A 3 13.31 18.01 0.01
N ILE A 4 13.09 18.41 1.25
CA ILE A 4 13.38 17.57 2.44
C ILE A 4 12.57 16.28 2.37
N GLY A 5 11.27 16.38 2.06
CA GLY A 5 10.42 15.21 1.91
C GLY A 5 10.87 14.27 0.79
N LEU A 6 11.37 14.80 -0.34
CA LEU A 6 11.94 14.01 -1.42
C LEU A 6 13.27 13.36 -1.01
N LEU A 7 14.14 14.08 -0.32
CA LEU A 7 15.43 13.55 0.15
C LEU A 7 15.22 12.39 1.14
N LEU A 8 14.29 12.53 2.10
CA LEU A 8 13.96 11.46 3.03
C LEU A 8 13.45 10.20 2.32
N ARG A 9 12.63 10.35 1.26
CA ARG A 9 12.13 9.22 0.47
C ARG A 9 13.21 8.59 -0.41
N ALA A 10 14.10 9.41 -0.95
CA ALA A 10 15.24 8.92 -1.72
C ALA A 10 16.24 8.15 -0.86
N ASP A 11 16.47 8.60 0.38
CA ASP A 11 17.33 7.92 1.36
C ASP A 11 16.83 6.51 1.67
N MET A 12 15.51 6.33 1.75
CA MET A 12 14.88 5.03 1.95
C MET A 12 15.15 4.01 0.82
N LEU A 13 15.42 4.47 -0.41
CA LEU A 13 15.83 3.57 -1.52
C LEU A 13 17.22 2.98 -1.33
N GLY A 14 18.05 3.59 -0.51
CA GLY A 14 19.40 3.11 -0.20
C GLY A 14 19.46 2.04 0.91
N ILE A 15 18.33 1.75 1.56
CA ILE A 15 18.28 0.72 2.61
C ILE A 15 18.27 -0.65 1.95
N ASP A 16 19.24 -1.49 2.32
CA ASP A 16 19.36 -2.87 1.82
C ASP A 16 18.37 -3.80 2.52
N VAL A 17 17.12 -3.80 2.05
CA VAL A 17 16.03 -4.64 2.56
C VAL A 17 15.43 -5.42 1.40
N ARG A 18 15.29 -6.73 1.57
CA ARG A 18 14.67 -7.62 0.57
C ARG A 18 13.17 -7.27 0.39
N PHE A 19 12.58 -7.83 -0.65
CA PHE A 19 11.15 -7.62 -0.90
C PHE A 19 10.28 -8.32 0.15
N HIS A 20 9.22 -7.63 0.56
CA HIS A 20 8.05 -8.27 1.15
C HIS A 20 7.40 -9.22 0.10
N PRO A 21 6.75 -10.35 0.49
CA PRO A 21 6.11 -11.29 -0.45
C PRO A 21 5.30 -10.62 -1.56
N ASP A 22 4.40 -9.68 -1.21
CA ASP A 22 3.62 -8.95 -2.22
C ASP A 22 4.48 -8.06 -3.14
N GLU A 23 5.58 -7.46 -2.63
CA GLU A 23 6.49 -6.67 -3.47
C GLU A 23 7.21 -7.58 -4.48
N ALA A 24 7.69 -8.74 -4.01
CA ALA A 24 8.36 -9.73 -4.84
C ALA A 24 7.44 -10.23 -5.95
N LEU A 25 6.19 -10.57 -5.62
CA LEU A 25 5.16 -10.96 -6.59
C LEU A 25 4.95 -9.86 -7.64
N PHE A 26 4.76 -8.60 -7.22
CA PHE A 26 4.51 -7.49 -8.14
C PHE A 26 5.74 -7.17 -9.00
N ALA A 27 6.94 -7.26 -8.43
CA ALA A 27 8.19 -7.09 -9.15
C ALA A 27 8.45 -8.23 -10.16
N ALA A 28 8.12 -9.47 -9.82
CA ALA A 28 8.21 -10.60 -10.74
C ALA A 28 7.29 -10.41 -11.95
N GLN A 29 6.05 -9.99 -11.73
CA GLN A 29 5.09 -9.68 -12.80
C GLN A 29 5.58 -8.50 -13.68
N ALA A 30 6.10 -7.44 -13.07
CA ALA A 30 6.68 -6.31 -13.81
C ALA A 30 7.89 -6.75 -14.64
N ARG A 31 8.69 -7.70 -14.16
CA ARG A 31 9.82 -8.27 -14.90
C ARG A 31 9.36 -9.07 -16.11
N LEU A 32 8.29 -9.88 -16.01
CA LEU A 32 7.73 -10.59 -17.16
C LEU A 32 7.30 -9.62 -18.27
N ILE A 33 6.68 -8.50 -17.90
CA ILE A 33 6.32 -7.43 -18.85
C ILE A 33 7.58 -6.80 -19.46
N SER A 34 8.57 -6.43 -18.63
CA SER A 34 9.76 -5.68 -19.09
C SER A 34 10.65 -6.45 -20.06
N HIS A 35 10.69 -7.78 -19.95
CA HIS A 35 11.44 -8.64 -20.87
C HIS A 35 10.61 -9.10 -22.09
N GLY A 36 9.36 -8.65 -22.22
CA GLY A 36 8.48 -9.05 -23.32
C GLY A 36 8.02 -10.52 -23.28
N GLY A 37 8.25 -11.23 -22.17
CA GLY A 37 7.88 -12.63 -22.00
C GLY A 37 6.37 -12.82 -21.93
N ASP A 38 5.69 -12.00 -21.11
CA ASP A 38 4.23 -12.00 -20.99
C ASP A 38 3.70 -10.58 -20.77
N LEU A 39 3.49 -9.86 -21.86
CA LEU A 39 3.04 -8.46 -21.83
C LEU A 39 1.67 -8.28 -21.18
N LEU A 40 0.79 -9.28 -21.24
CA LEU A 40 -0.56 -9.20 -20.68
C LEU A 40 -0.72 -10.00 -19.40
N LEU A 41 0.36 -10.60 -18.88
CA LEU A 41 0.33 -11.47 -17.68
C LEU A 41 -0.72 -12.59 -17.79
N ARG A 42 -0.74 -13.29 -18.92
CA ARG A 42 -1.72 -14.35 -19.22
C ARG A 42 -1.45 -15.64 -18.46
N GLU A 43 -0.18 -15.93 -18.20
CA GLU A 43 0.27 -17.16 -17.55
C GLU A 43 0.30 -17.05 -16.02
N THR A 44 -0.11 -15.88 -15.49
CA THR A 44 -0.04 -15.60 -14.07
C THR A 44 -1.42 -15.39 -13.45
N ASP A 45 -1.69 -16.02 -12.34
CA ASP A 45 -2.87 -15.77 -11.51
C ASP A 45 -2.77 -14.38 -10.86
N LEU A 46 -3.42 -13.40 -11.48
CA LEU A 46 -3.37 -12.02 -11.08
C LEU A 46 -4.64 -11.61 -10.34
N ASP A 47 -4.51 -11.12 -9.12
CA ASP A 47 -5.61 -10.61 -8.30
C ASP A 47 -5.59 -9.08 -8.11
N LYS A 48 -4.70 -8.40 -8.84
CA LYS A 48 -4.54 -6.94 -8.81
C LYS A 48 -4.59 -6.34 -10.21
N PRO A 49 -5.02 -5.07 -10.34
CA PRO A 49 -5.07 -4.37 -11.63
C PRO A 49 -3.67 -3.96 -12.13
N PRO A 50 -3.53 -3.65 -13.43
CA PRO A 50 -2.25 -3.64 -14.12
C PRO A 50 -1.36 -2.42 -13.93
N LEU A 51 -1.90 -1.25 -13.58
CA LEU A 51 -1.15 0.02 -13.73
C LEU A 51 0.19 0.01 -13.01
N THR A 52 0.22 -0.47 -11.76
CA THR A 52 1.44 -0.52 -10.96
C THR A 52 2.50 -1.41 -11.60
N PHE A 53 2.10 -2.55 -12.17
CA PHE A 53 3.03 -3.49 -12.82
C PHE A 53 3.66 -2.89 -14.08
N TYR A 54 2.86 -2.19 -14.92
CA TYR A 54 3.39 -1.53 -16.11
C TYR A 54 4.30 -0.36 -15.77
N VAL A 55 3.97 0.42 -14.74
CA VAL A 55 4.83 1.52 -14.27
C VAL A 55 6.16 0.98 -13.72
N THR A 56 6.12 -0.11 -12.96
CA THR A 56 7.33 -0.80 -12.48
C THR A 56 8.11 -1.43 -13.64
N ALA A 57 7.44 -2.05 -14.62
CA ALA A 57 8.08 -2.60 -15.80
C ALA A 57 8.81 -1.52 -16.62
N LEU A 58 8.22 -0.33 -16.75
CA LEU A 58 8.89 0.81 -17.39
C LEU A 58 10.18 1.20 -16.65
N SER A 59 10.16 1.18 -15.31
CA SER A 59 11.36 1.40 -14.51
C SER A 59 12.41 0.31 -14.77
N PHE A 60 12.02 -0.95 -14.89
CA PHE A 60 12.91 -2.06 -15.19
C PHE A 60 13.53 -1.98 -16.59
N VAL A 61 12.77 -1.54 -17.60
CA VAL A 61 13.30 -1.32 -18.95
C VAL A 61 14.40 -0.24 -18.95
N THR A 62 14.27 0.78 -18.08
CA THR A 62 15.19 1.91 -18.04
C THR A 62 16.40 1.70 -17.12
N LEU A 63 16.23 0.97 -16.02
CA LEU A 63 17.23 0.86 -14.94
C LEU A 63 17.68 -0.59 -14.66
N SER A 64 17.18 -1.56 -15.42
CA SER A 64 17.29 -3.00 -15.16
C SER A 64 16.52 -3.45 -13.89
N PRO A 65 16.06 -4.72 -13.83
CA PRO A 65 15.36 -5.25 -12.66
C PRO A 65 16.23 -5.25 -11.41
N SER A 66 15.77 -4.53 -10.40
CA SER A 66 16.38 -4.46 -9.06
C SER A 66 15.34 -3.96 -8.06
N GLU A 67 15.60 -4.14 -6.77
CA GLU A 67 14.74 -3.62 -5.70
C GLU A 67 14.62 -2.10 -5.77
N PHE A 68 15.74 -1.42 -6.05
CA PHE A 68 15.76 0.03 -6.29
C PHE A 68 14.80 0.42 -7.44
N ALA A 69 14.94 -0.23 -8.60
CA ALA A 69 14.12 0.08 -9.77
C ALA A 69 12.64 -0.24 -9.56
N ALA A 70 12.31 -1.29 -8.78
CA ALA A 70 10.93 -1.64 -8.43
C ALA A 70 10.27 -0.59 -7.53
N ARG A 71 11.03 -0.02 -6.58
CA ARG A 71 10.53 0.93 -5.56
C ARG A 71 10.54 2.38 -6.03
N LEU A 72 11.40 2.73 -6.98
CA LEU A 72 11.55 4.11 -7.48
C LEU A 72 10.22 4.75 -7.94
N PRO A 73 9.32 4.08 -8.69
CA PRO A 73 8.04 4.66 -9.08
C PRO A 73 7.19 5.13 -7.91
N ASN A 74 7.21 4.39 -6.81
CA ASN A 74 6.46 4.74 -5.61
C ASN A 74 7.10 5.91 -4.84
N VAL A 75 8.42 5.99 -4.79
CA VAL A 75 9.12 7.18 -4.25
C VAL A 75 8.73 8.44 -5.02
N LEU A 76 8.68 8.36 -6.34
CA LEU A 76 8.24 9.48 -7.19
C LEU A 76 6.76 9.82 -6.97
N ALA A 77 5.88 8.81 -6.84
CA ALA A 77 4.46 9.00 -6.58
C ALA A 77 4.20 9.63 -5.19
N SER A 78 4.89 9.15 -4.14
CA SER A 78 4.81 9.73 -2.80
C SER A 78 5.34 11.16 -2.80
N GLY A 79 6.48 11.43 -3.48
CA GLY A 79 7.01 12.76 -3.66
C GLY A 79 6.04 13.72 -4.37
N ALA A 80 5.40 13.28 -5.45
CA ALA A 80 4.37 14.04 -6.15
C ALA A 80 3.15 14.32 -5.25
N SER A 81 2.78 13.38 -4.38
CA SER A 81 1.68 13.53 -3.43
C SER A 81 1.85 14.71 -2.48
N LEU A 82 3.09 15.11 -2.16
CA LEU A 82 3.38 16.32 -1.36
C LEU A 82 2.85 17.60 -2.02
N ALA A 83 3.15 17.75 -3.30
CA ALA A 83 2.72 18.92 -4.08
C ALA A 83 1.18 18.90 -4.31
N VAL A 84 0.62 17.73 -4.57
CA VAL A 84 -0.81 17.55 -4.77
C VAL A 84 -1.57 17.83 -3.47
N LEU A 85 -1.11 17.35 -2.33
CA LEU A 85 -1.72 17.59 -1.02
C LEU A 85 -1.67 19.09 -0.64
N TYR A 86 -0.53 19.76 -0.89
CA TYR A 86 -0.45 21.21 -0.76
C TYR A 86 -1.53 21.92 -1.61
N ALA A 87 -1.62 21.57 -2.89
CA ALA A 87 -2.57 22.17 -3.82
C ALA A 87 -4.04 21.88 -3.44
N LEU A 88 -4.33 20.68 -2.93
CA LEU A 88 -5.63 20.28 -2.41
C LEU A 88 -5.98 21.11 -1.16
N GLY A 89 -5.08 21.18 -0.18
CA GLY A 89 -5.27 21.97 1.04
C GLY A 89 -5.53 23.45 0.71
N TRP A 90 -4.76 24.02 -0.21
CA TRP A 90 -5.02 25.39 -0.72
C TRP A 90 -6.37 25.51 -1.41
N SER A 91 -6.73 24.56 -2.24
CA SER A 91 -8.01 24.59 -2.95
C SER A 91 -9.19 24.51 -1.99
N LEU A 92 -9.14 23.67 -0.97
CA LEU A 92 -10.24 23.45 -0.02
C LEU A 92 -10.37 24.58 1.00
N TYR A 93 -9.27 24.98 1.64
CA TYR A 93 -9.30 25.90 2.79
C TYR A 93 -9.00 27.35 2.43
N ARG A 94 -8.44 27.64 1.25
CA ARG A 94 -8.00 28.99 0.85
C ARG A 94 -7.08 29.64 1.89
N ARG A 95 -6.23 28.83 2.54
CA ARG A 95 -5.29 29.28 3.56
C ARG A 95 -3.95 28.59 3.37
N ARG A 96 -2.91 29.37 3.01
CA ARG A 96 -1.56 28.86 2.76
C ARG A 96 -0.98 28.09 3.93
N ALA A 97 -1.23 28.56 5.18
CA ALA A 97 -0.75 27.89 6.37
C ALA A 97 -1.24 26.44 6.48
N VAL A 98 -2.54 26.18 6.21
CA VAL A 98 -3.10 24.82 6.22
C VAL A 98 -2.41 23.94 5.17
N ALA A 99 -2.26 24.46 3.94
CA ALA A 99 -1.61 23.73 2.86
C ALA A 99 -0.13 23.40 3.15
N LEU A 100 0.61 24.38 3.71
CA LEU A 100 2.01 24.19 4.08
C LEU A 100 2.18 23.19 5.22
N VAL A 101 1.35 23.30 6.27
CA VAL A 101 1.41 22.37 7.40
C VAL A 101 1.00 20.96 6.98
N ALA A 102 -0.03 20.80 6.14
CA ALA A 102 -0.41 19.48 5.61
C ALA A 102 0.73 18.82 4.84
N ALA A 103 1.38 19.57 3.93
CA ALA A 103 2.51 19.05 3.19
C ALA A 103 3.73 18.77 4.08
N LEU A 104 3.95 19.54 5.15
CA LEU A 104 4.99 19.28 6.14
C LEU A 104 4.72 17.99 6.92
N LEU A 105 3.49 17.81 7.43
CA LEU A 105 3.09 16.60 8.14
C LEU A 105 3.25 15.35 7.25
N TRP A 106 2.84 15.45 5.97
CA TRP A 106 3.01 14.34 5.00
C TRP A 106 4.47 14.11 4.65
N SER A 107 5.29 15.18 4.56
CA SER A 107 6.74 15.06 4.33
C SER A 107 7.44 14.25 5.41
N LEU A 108 6.99 14.38 6.65
CA LEU A 108 7.57 13.77 7.84
C LEU A 108 6.76 12.57 8.35
N SER A 109 5.68 12.17 7.68
CA SER A 109 4.88 11.02 8.11
C SER A 109 5.73 9.74 8.08
N PRO A 110 6.01 9.13 9.24
CA PRO A 110 6.76 7.87 9.28
C PRO A 110 6.08 6.77 8.48
N PHE A 111 4.74 6.78 8.47
CA PHE A 111 3.96 5.82 7.70
C PHE A 111 4.20 5.94 6.19
N ASP A 112 4.08 7.15 5.63
CA ASP A 112 4.32 7.33 4.20
C ASP A 112 5.79 7.10 3.83
N LEU A 113 6.74 7.51 4.67
CA LEU A 113 8.15 7.24 4.46
C LEU A 113 8.43 5.73 4.38
N ALA A 114 7.83 4.93 5.27
CA ALA A 114 7.99 3.48 5.28
C ALA A 114 7.41 2.82 4.02
N PHE A 115 6.29 3.36 3.48
CA PHE A 115 5.66 2.83 2.28
C PHE A 115 6.21 3.40 0.97
N ALA A 116 6.78 4.61 0.99
CA ALA A 116 7.30 5.26 -0.21
C ALA A 116 8.35 4.42 -0.93
N ALA A 117 9.26 3.76 -0.18
CA ALA A 117 10.28 2.87 -0.72
C ALA A 117 9.84 1.40 -0.75
N THR A 118 8.61 1.14 -1.15
CA THR A 118 8.07 -0.20 -1.40
C THR A 118 7.48 -0.29 -2.81
N ALA A 119 7.26 -1.51 -3.30
CA ALA A 119 6.60 -1.74 -4.59
C ALA A 119 5.08 -2.01 -4.44
N PHE A 120 4.46 -1.64 -3.31
CA PHE A 120 3.01 -1.81 -3.10
C PHE A 120 2.18 -0.90 -3.99
N THR A 121 1.00 -1.35 -4.36
CA THR A 121 0.05 -0.59 -5.20
C THR A 121 -0.55 0.64 -4.51
N ASP A 122 -0.47 0.70 -3.18
CA ASP A 122 -1.12 1.69 -2.32
C ASP A 122 -0.62 3.11 -2.54
N VAL A 123 0.68 3.28 -2.77
CA VAL A 123 1.31 4.60 -2.93
C VAL A 123 0.83 5.28 -4.21
N GLN A 124 0.77 4.53 -5.32
CA GLN A 124 0.23 5.07 -6.58
C GLN A 124 -1.27 5.34 -6.50
N ALA A 125 -2.05 4.44 -5.89
CA ALA A 125 -3.47 4.65 -5.66
C ALA A 125 -3.74 5.91 -4.83
N THR A 126 -2.91 6.19 -3.82
CA THR A 126 -2.99 7.40 -3.00
C THR A 126 -2.72 8.66 -3.82
N LEU A 127 -1.68 8.67 -4.64
CA LEU A 127 -1.41 9.78 -5.54
C LEU A 127 -2.62 10.08 -6.43
N TRP A 128 -3.15 9.07 -7.12
CA TRP A 128 -4.28 9.26 -8.04
C TRP A 128 -5.57 9.68 -7.32
N THR A 129 -5.79 9.18 -6.09
CA THR A 129 -6.91 9.61 -5.25
C THR A 129 -6.79 11.10 -4.86
N LEU A 130 -5.61 11.56 -4.47
CA LEU A 130 -5.35 12.98 -4.18
C LEU A 130 -5.51 13.85 -5.43
N VAL A 131 -5.01 13.39 -6.58
CA VAL A 131 -5.19 14.09 -7.87
C VAL A 131 -6.67 14.19 -8.21
N ALA A 132 -7.45 13.13 -8.07
CA ALA A 132 -8.90 13.13 -8.31
C ALA A 132 -9.62 14.13 -7.40
N ALA A 133 -9.31 14.14 -6.09
CA ALA A 133 -9.89 15.08 -5.13
C ALA A 133 -9.51 16.54 -5.46
N LEU A 134 -8.26 16.79 -5.85
CA LEU A 134 -7.80 18.12 -6.27
C LEU A 134 -8.53 18.61 -7.52
N LEU A 135 -8.68 17.75 -8.52
CA LEU A 135 -9.35 18.08 -9.79
C LEU A 135 -10.84 18.32 -9.58
N ALA A 136 -11.52 17.50 -8.77
CA ALA A 136 -12.91 17.73 -8.36
C ALA A 136 -13.05 19.05 -7.59
N ALA A 137 -12.15 19.33 -6.63
CA ALA A 137 -12.13 20.59 -5.90
C ALA A 137 -11.86 21.83 -6.78
N ARG A 138 -11.33 21.65 -7.98
CA ARG A 138 -11.10 22.70 -9.01
C ARG A 138 -12.15 22.70 -10.11
N ASP A 139 -13.27 21.99 -9.96
CA ASP A 139 -14.36 21.83 -10.96
C ASP A 139 -13.90 21.18 -12.29
N ARG A 140 -12.81 20.42 -12.25
CA ARG A 140 -12.27 19.73 -13.43
C ARG A 140 -12.72 18.26 -13.45
N TRP A 141 -14.04 18.05 -13.49
CA TRP A 141 -14.67 16.75 -13.31
C TRP A 141 -14.25 15.70 -14.34
N GLY A 142 -14.04 16.11 -15.60
CA GLY A 142 -13.55 15.16 -16.62
C GLY A 142 -12.18 14.58 -16.27
N TRP A 143 -11.24 15.42 -15.88
CA TRP A 143 -9.93 14.97 -15.43
C TRP A 143 -9.98 14.19 -14.10
N ALA A 144 -10.92 14.56 -13.21
CA ALA A 144 -11.16 13.77 -11.99
C ALA A 144 -11.65 12.36 -12.32
N GLY A 145 -12.51 12.20 -13.34
CA GLY A 145 -12.93 10.88 -13.84
C GLY A 145 -11.76 10.03 -14.37
N ILE A 146 -10.84 10.65 -15.14
CA ILE A 146 -9.62 9.97 -15.58
C ILE A 146 -8.76 9.53 -14.37
N ALA A 147 -8.54 10.44 -13.41
CA ALA A 147 -7.76 10.12 -12.22
C ALA A 147 -8.38 8.96 -11.41
N VAL A 148 -9.71 8.90 -11.31
CA VAL A 148 -10.40 7.77 -10.65
C VAL A 148 -10.27 6.47 -11.46
N ALA A 149 -10.23 6.54 -12.80
CA ALA A 149 -9.91 5.35 -13.61
C ALA A 149 -8.49 4.83 -13.32
N LEU A 150 -7.52 5.73 -13.13
CA LEU A 150 -6.16 5.36 -12.71
C LEU A 150 -6.12 4.81 -11.27
N VAL A 151 -6.99 5.30 -10.36
CA VAL A 151 -7.19 4.67 -9.04
C VAL A 151 -7.66 3.23 -9.21
N ALA A 152 -8.69 3.00 -10.01
CA ALA A 152 -9.22 1.65 -10.28
C ALA A 152 -8.16 0.72 -10.89
N ALA A 153 -7.33 1.26 -11.80
CA ALA A 153 -6.24 0.53 -12.44
C ALA A 153 -5.01 0.30 -11.55
N SER A 154 -4.89 1.02 -10.41
CA SER A 154 -3.85 0.81 -9.40
C SER A 154 -4.33 -0.10 -8.28
N LYS A 155 -5.49 0.21 -7.67
CA LYS A 155 -6.03 -0.52 -6.51
C LYS A 155 -7.55 -0.31 -6.39
N PRO A 156 -8.39 -1.30 -6.71
CA PRO A 156 -9.85 -1.13 -6.69
C PRO A 156 -10.42 -0.71 -5.34
N THR A 157 -9.83 -1.15 -4.23
CA THR A 157 -10.30 -0.77 -2.89
C THR A 157 -10.19 0.73 -2.62
N ALA A 158 -9.32 1.46 -3.32
CA ALA A 158 -9.24 2.91 -3.22
C ALA A 158 -10.45 3.63 -3.86
N LEU A 159 -11.30 2.93 -4.65
CA LEU A 159 -12.60 3.45 -5.11
C LEU A 159 -13.56 3.75 -3.95
N LEU A 160 -13.33 3.21 -2.75
CA LEU A 160 -14.06 3.59 -1.53
C LEU A 160 -13.93 5.09 -1.22
N PHE A 161 -12.92 5.77 -1.75
CA PHE A 161 -12.76 7.23 -1.61
C PHE A 161 -13.62 8.06 -2.56
N LEU A 162 -14.34 7.42 -3.49
CA LEU A 162 -15.20 8.12 -4.45
C LEU A 162 -16.23 9.07 -3.80
N PRO A 163 -16.95 8.67 -2.72
CA PRO A 163 -17.87 9.55 -2.01
C PRO A 163 -17.17 10.78 -1.43
N LEU A 164 -15.96 10.62 -0.87
CA LEU A 164 -15.19 11.73 -0.34
C LEU A 164 -14.75 12.69 -1.46
N ILE A 165 -14.22 12.17 -2.57
CA ILE A 165 -13.80 12.94 -3.75
C ILE A 165 -14.98 13.80 -4.26
N ALA A 166 -16.14 13.16 -4.44
CA ALA A 166 -17.36 13.83 -4.90
C ALA A 166 -17.81 14.91 -3.89
N ALA A 167 -17.88 14.56 -2.60
CA ALA A 167 -18.32 15.48 -1.55
C ALA A 167 -17.39 16.69 -1.41
N LEU A 168 -16.07 16.52 -1.47
CA LEU A 168 -15.10 17.62 -1.44
C LEU A 168 -15.21 18.54 -2.67
N GLY A 169 -15.41 17.95 -3.85
CA GLY A 169 -15.65 18.70 -5.09
C GLY A 169 -16.92 19.54 -5.00
N VAL A 170 -17.99 18.95 -4.48
CA VAL A 170 -19.27 19.61 -4.24
C VAL A 170 -19.13 20.72 -3.20
N ALA A 171 -18.62 20.42 -2.01
CA ALA A 171 -18.47 21.38 -0.91
C ALA A 171 -17.63 22.59 -1.33
N ARG A 172 -16.70 22.42 -2.26
CA ARG A 172 -15.86 23.51 -2.77
C ARG A 172 -16.65 24.49 -3.62
N HIS A 173 -17.64 24.06 -4.36
CA HIS A 173 -18.40 24.86 -5.34
C HIS A 173 -19.84 25.14 -4.91
N ALA A 174 -20.24 24.71 -3.72
CA ALA A 174 -21.58 24.99 -3.17
C ALA A 174 -21.75 26.49 -2.87
N SER A 175 -22.08 27.26 -3.89
CA SER A 175 -23.07 28.33 -3.73
C SER A 175 -24.40 27.58 -3.58
N LEU A 176 -25.24 27.97 -2.63
CA LEU A 176 -26.48 27.27 -2.23
C LEU A 176 -27.53 27.07 -3.35
N ASP A 177 -27.28 27.57 -4.56
CA ASP A 177 -28.15 27.49 -5.73
C ASP A 177 -27.76 26.36 -6.70
N TRP A 178 -27.77 25.12 -6.20
CA TRP A 178 -27.52 23.97 -7.05
C TRP A 178 -28.68 23.66 -7.98
N ARG A 179 -28.52 24.02 -9.25
CA ARG A 179 -29.47 23.61 -10.27
C ARG A 179 -29.23 22.13 -10.62
N PRO A 180 -30.25 21.27 -10.65
CA PRO A 180 -30.12 19.86 -11.00
C PRO A 180 -29.33 19.63 -12.31
N ARG A 181 -29.52 20.53 -13.30
CA ARG A 181 -28.78 20.49 -14.57
C ARG A 181 -27.26 20.65 -14.42
N ASP A 182 -26.81 21.47 -13.48
CA ASP A 182 -25.36 21.68 -13.26
C ASP A 182 -24.73 20.46 -12.57
N VAL A 183 -25.46 19.82 -11.66
CA VAL A 183 -25.06 18.54 -11.04
C VAL A 183 -24.96 17.45 -12.11
N LEU A 184 -25.98 17.29 -12.93
CA LEU A 184 -26.02 16.28 -14.00
C LEU A 184 -24.87 16.49 -14.98
N ARG A 185 -24.62 17.73 -15.44
CA ARG A 185 -23.49 18.03 -16.33
C ARG A 185 -22.13 17.70 -15.72
N ARG A 186 -21.94 17.92 -14.41
CA ARG A 186 -20.71 17.52 -13.71
C ARG A 186 -20.58 16.02 -13.63
N LEU A 187 -21.68 15.34 -13.31
CA LEU A 187 -21.74 13.88 -13.26
C LEU A 187 -21.44 13.27 -14.62
N GLU A 188 -22.01 13.77 -15.70
CA GLU A 188 -21.73 13.32 -17.07
C GLU A 188 -20.25 13.51 -17.43
N ARG A 189 -19.69 14.70 -17.15
CA ARG A 189 -18.28 15.00 -17.39
C ARG A 189 -17.34 14.09 -16.62
N PHE A 190 -17.72 13.70 -15.41
CA PHE A 190 -16.96 12.77 -14.57
C PHE A 190 -17.11 11.32 -15.05
N ALA A 191 -18.35 10.90 -15.29
CA ALA A 191 -18.68 9.51 -15.59
C ALA A 191 -18.17 9.05 -16.96
N ALA A 192 -18.20 9.91 -17.98
CA ALA A 192 -17.79 9.52 -19.33
C ALA A 192 -16.32 9.07 -19.41
N PRO A 193 -15.32 9.86 -18.96
CA PRO A 193 -13.93 9.41 -19.00
C PRO A 193 -13.64 8.28 -18.00
N LEU A 194 -14.32 8.22 -16.86
CA LEU A 194 -14.24 7.10 -15.95
C LEU A 194 -14.72 5.80 -16.62
N ALA A 195 -15.90 5.86 -17.31
CA ALA A 195 -16.44 4.70 -18.01
C ALA A 195 -15.49 4.21 -19.11
N VAL A 196 -14.87 5.12 -19.87
CA VAL A 196 -13.85 4.76 -20.87
C VAL A 196 -12.65 4.07 -20.19
N GLY A 197 -12.13 4.63 -19.09
CA GLY A 197 -11.01 4.02 -18.39
C GLY A 197 -11.34 2.63 -17.80
N LEU A 198 -12.55 2.47 -17.23
CA LEU A 198 -13.02 1.18 -16.75
C LEU A 198 -13.23 0.18 -17.89
N ALA A 199 -13.77 0.64 -19.04
CA ALA A 199 -13.91 -0.20 -20.22
C ALA A 199 -12.55 -0.70 -20.73
N LEU A 200 -11.54 0.16 -20.79
CA LEU A 200 -10.17 -0.23 -21.15
C LEU A 200 -9.59 -1.27 -20.17
N LEU A 201 -9.84 -1.09 -18.86
CA LEU A 201 -9.40 -2.03 -17.85
C LEU A 201 -10.10 -3.40 -17.99
N ILE A 202 -11.40 -3.40 -18.26
CA ILE A 202 -12.19 -4.62 -18.53
C ILE A 202 -11.71 -5.30 -19.81
N LEU A 203 -11.45 -4.54 -20.87
CA LEU A 203 -10.92 -5.09 -22.14
C LEU A 203 -9.54 -5.71 -21.95
N TRP A 204 -8.67 -5.05 -21.15
CA TRP A 204 -7.38 -5.60 -20.83
C TRP A 204 -7.51 -6.91 -20.04
N ASP A 205 -8.40 -6.96 -19.05
CA ASP A 205 -8.63 -8.16 -18.25
C ASP A 205 -9.22 -9.32 -19.10
N ALA A 206 -10.19 -9.01 -19.97
CA ALA A 206 -10.76 -9.98 -20.89
C ALA A 206 -9.74 -10.54 -21.91
N ALA A 207 -8.72 -9.73 -22.28
CA ALA A 207 -7.65 -10.18 -23.17
C ALA A 207 -6.66 -11.13 -22.48
N ARG A 208 -6.69 -11.23 -21.17
CA ARG A 208 -5.80 -12.08 -20.37
C ARG A 208 -6.28 -13.52 -20.26
N ALA A 209 -7.56 -13.79 -20.08
CA ALA A 209 -8.14 -15.11 -19.80
C ALA A 209 -7.14 -16.23 -19.33
N PRO A 210 -7.52 -17.23 -18.57
CA PRO A 210 -8.91 -17.67 -18.36
C PRO A 210 -9.59 -17.04 -17.13
N ARG A 211 -8.85 -16.49 -16.16
CA ARG A 211 -9.43 -15.97 -14.91
C ARG A 211 -9.28 -14.46 -14.79
N SER A 212 -10.39 -13.77 -14.49
CA SER A 212 -10.42 -12.34 -14.26
C SER A 212 -9.68 -11.96 -12.96
N PHE A 213 -8.93 -10.86 -12.98
CA PHE A 213 -8.33 -10.33 -11.75
C PHE A 213 -9.40 -9.84 -10.75
N TRP A 214 -10.60 -9.47 -11.24
CA TRP A 214 -11.73 -9.12 -10.38
C TRP A 214 -12.25 -10.33 -9.61
N GLU A 215 -12.42 -11.47 -10.29
CA GLU A 215 -12.85 -12.72 -9.67
C GLU A 215 -11.84 -13.17 -8.62
N LEU A 216 -10.56 -13.26 -9.00
CA LEU A 216 -9.49 -13.64 -8.09
C LEU A 216 -9.34 -12.66 -6.92
N GLY A 217 -9.44 -11.35 -7.19
CA GLY A 217 -9.38 -10.33 -6.16
C GLY A 217 -10.54 -10.43 -5.15
N LEU A 218 -11.74 -10.71 -5.60
CA LEU A 218 -12.91 -10.92 -4.74
C LEU A 218 -12.79 -12.24 -3.97
N GLU A 219 -12.37 -13.33 -4.61
CA GLU A 219 -12.18 -14.62 -3.96
C GLU A 219 -11.16 -14.56 -2.82
N ARG A 220 -10.01 -13.91 -3.08
CA ARG A 220 -8.91 -13.84 -2.11
C ARG A 220 -9.10 -12.80 -0.99
N ASN A 221 -9.84 -11.72 -1.28
CA ASN A 221 -9.92 -10.58 -0.36
C ASN A 221 -11.31 -10.33 0.22
N ASN A 222 -12.36 -11.05 -0.22
CA ASN A 222 -13.70 -10.88 0.34
C ASN A 222 -13.91 -11.80 1.54
N PRO A 223 -14.04 -11.26 2.75
CA PRO A 223 -14.26 -12.07 3.93
C PRO A 223 -15.65 -12.72 4.00
N GLY A 224 -16.62 -12.24 3.21
CA GLY A 224 -17.99 -12.74 3.13
C GLY A 224 -18.78 -12.62 4.46
N ARG A 225 -18.22 -11.98 5.48
CA ARG A 225 -18.81 -11.91 6.83
C ARG A 225 -18.45 -10.63 7.59
N LEU A 226 -19.21 -10.35 8.61
CA LEU A 226 -18.85 -9.39 9.65
C LEU A 226 -17.91 -10.04 10.68
N ILE A 227 -17.26 -9.22 11.50
CA ILE A 227 -16.38 -9.70 12.56
C ILE A 227 -17.18 -10.48 13.62
N ARG A 228 -16.53 -11.42 14.28
CA ARG A 228 -17.04 -12.12 15.46
C ARG A 228 -16.72 -11.33 16.73
N ALA A 229 -17.39 -11.65 17.82
CA ALA A 229 -17.22 -10.96 19.11
C ALA A 229 -15.76 -11.01 19.62
N GLU A 230 -15.10 -12.15 19.45
CA GLU A 230 -13.69 -12.35 19.84
C GLU A 230 -12.70 -11.54 18.99
N GLU A 231 -13.09 -11.12 17.79
CA GLU A 231 -12.25 -10.34 16.88
C GLU A 231 -12.33 -8.83 17.14
N VAL A 232 -13.33 -8.35 17.88
CA VAL A 232 -13.62 -6.91 18.09
C VAL A 232 -12.39 -6.18 18.62
N TRP A 233 -11.85 -6.61 19.75
CA TRP A 233 -10.73 -5.94 20.41
C TRP A 233 -9.39 -6.14 19.68
N PRO A 234 -8.99 -7.35 19.27
CA PRO A 234 -7.72 -7.54 18.55
C PRO A 234 -7.64 -6.71 17.28
N ARG A 235 -8.75 -6.62 16.52
CA ARG A 235 -8.80 -5.81 15.30
C ARG A 235 -8.74 -4.31 15.58
N LEU A 236 -9.47 -3.84 16.60
CA LEU A 236 -9.44 -2.43 16.99
C LEU A 236 -8.04 -2.04 17.44
N GLU A 237 -7.38 -2.86 18.26
CA GLU A 237 -6.02 -2.62 18.71
C GLU A 237 -5.03 -2.54 17.53
N ALA A 238 -5.15 -3.44 16.54
CA ALA A 238 -4.34 -3.41 15.33
C ALA A 238 -4.54 -2.09 14.55
N TRP A 239 -5.79 -1.67 14.31
CA TRP A 239 -6.07 -0.41 13.63
C TRP A 239 -5.55 0.81 14.40
N LEU A 240 -5.72 0.86 15.73
CA LEU A 240 -5.22 1.95 16.56
C LEU A 240 -3.67 2.02 16.53
N ARG A 241 -2.99 0.87 16.55
CA ARG A 241 -1.53 0.79 16.43
C ARG A 241 -1.03 1.38 15.13
N TRP A 242 -1.70 1.08 14.01
CA TRP A 242 -1.30 1.64 12.72
C TRP A 242 -1.66 3.12 12.55
N LEU A 243 -2.75 3.58 13.17
CA LEU A 243 -3.06 5.02 13.22
C LEU A 243 -1.99 5.80 13.97
N ASP A 244 -1.32 5.21 14.97
CA ASP A 244 -0.20 5.84 15.66
C ASP A 244 0.98 6.12 14.71
N ALA A 245 1.18 5.30 13.68
CA ALA A 245 2.24 5.48 12.70
C ALA A 245 2.06 6.72 11.79
N ALA A 246 0.87 7.33 11.74
CA ALA A 246 0.61 8.52 10.92
C ALA A 246 1.59 9.66 11.22
N THR A 247 1.84 9.94 12.51
CA THR A 247 2.83 10.94 12.96
C THR A 247 4.01 10.31 13.73
N GLY A 248 3.95 9.03 14.05
CA GLY A 248 4.92 8.35 14.91
C GLY A 248 4.81 8.75 16.39
N SER A 249 3.77 9.49 16.77
CA SER A 249 3.57 9.98 18.15
C SER A 249 2.10 9.83 18.54
N ARG A 250 1.81 8.86 19.41
CA ARG A 250 0.46 8.62 19.93
C ARG A 250 -0.13 9.86 20.62
N ALA A 251 0.69 10.55 21.42
CA ALA A 251 0.26 11.77 22.12
C ALA A 251 -0.15 12.88 21.12
N LEU A 252 0.64 13.06 20.06
CA LEU A 252 0.31 14.02 19.00
C LEU A 252 -0.96 13.61 18.26
N ASN A 253 -1.12 12.34 17.88
CA ASN A 253 -2.31 11.86 17.20
C ASN A 253 -3.57 12.06 18.05
N LEU A 254 -3.53 11.73 19.34
CA LEU A 254 -4.66 11.95 20.25
C LEU A 254 -5.00 13.43 20.39
N ALA A 255 -4.00 14.31 20.51
CA ALA A 255 -4.21 15.76 20.57
C ALA A 255 -4.86 16.30 19.28
N LEU A 256 -4.43 15.81 18.11
CA LEU A 256 -4.98 16.18 16.81
C LEU A 256 -6.43 15.70 16.63
N VAL A 257 -6.73 14.47 17.04
CA VAL A 257 -8.10 13.90 16.98
C VAL A 257 -9.02 14.66 17.93
N ALA A 258 -8.60 14.94 19.18
CA ALA A 258 -9.36 15.73 20.13
C ALA A 258 -9.61 17.16 19.59
N GLY A 259 -8.56 17.78 19.01
CA GLY A 259 -8.66 19.10 18.39
C GLY A 259 -9.61 19.13 17.21
N ALA A 260 -9.65 18.08 16.39
CA ALA A 260 -10.58 17.94 15.28
C ALA A 260 -12.02 17.79 15.78
N ALA A 261 -12.26 16.96 16.81
CA ALA A 261 -13.58 16.78 17.43
C ALA A 261 -14.11 18.09 18.03
N LEU A 262 -13.27 18.82 18.80
CA LEU A 262 -13.62 20.12 19.36
C LEU A 262 -13.85 21.18 18.28
N GLY A 263 -13.06 21.17 17.21
CA GLY A 263 -13.24 22.05 16.06
C GLY A 263 -14.57 21.81 15.34
N ALA A 264 -14.91 20.53 15.13
CA ALA A 264 -16.16 20.11 14.51
C ALA A 264 -17.38 20.50 15.38
N ALA A 265 -17.34 20.26 16.70
CA ALA A 265 -18.38 20.66 17.64
C ALA A 265 -18.54 22.18 17.70
N GLY A 266 -17.47 22.94 17.81
CA GLY A 266 -17.50 24.39 17.80
C GLY A 266 -18.02 25.00 16.50
N GLY A 267 -17.71 24.37 15.37
CA GLY A 267 -18.25 24.74 14.06
C GLY A 267 -19.76 24.52 13.93
N ALA A 268 -20.25 23.41 14.52
CA ALA A 268 -21.70 23.13 14.56
C ALA A 268 -22.48 24.22 15.30
N LEU A 269 -21.91 24.77 16.37
CA LEU A 269 -22.54 25.81 17.20
C LEU A 269 -22.49 27.21 16.57
N ARG A 270 -21.49 27.53 15.79
CA ARG A 270 -21.25 28.87 15.22
C ARG A 270 -21.81 29.11 13.84
N GLY A 271 -22.45 28.13 13.21
CA GLY A 271 -22.92 28.19 11.84
C GLY A 271 -21.98 27.47 10.86
N ARG A 272 -22.54 27.00 9.74
CA ARG A 272 -21.85 26.16 8.77
C ARG A 272 -20.96 27.01 7.85
N ASP A 273 -19.77 27.37 8.30
CA ASP A 273 -18.72 27.82 7.39
C ASP A 273 -18.30 26.64 6.49
N ARG A 274 -18.01 26.94 5.26
CA ARG A 274 -17.53 26.00 4.25
C ARG A 274 -16.33 25.17 4.69
N ARG A 275 -15.37 25.76 5.42
CA ARG A 275 -14.21 25.06 5.96
C ARG A 275 -14.63 23.98 6.96
N THR A 276 -15.60 24.30 7.80
CA THR A 276 -16.20 23.36 8.76
C THR A 276 -16.90 22.21 8.04
N VAL A 277 -17.57 22.47 6.91
CA VAL A 277 -18.15 21.38 6.09
C VAL A 277 -17.07 20.45 5.56
N VAL A 278 -15.96 20.99 5.06
CA VAL A 278 -14.79 20.18 4.63
C VAL A 278 -14.22 19.37 5.79
N ASP A 279 -14.08 19.96 6.98
CA ASP A 279 -13.61 19.28 8.18
C ASP A 279 -14.52 18.09 8.55
N TRP A 280 -15.84 18.26 8.47
CA TRP A 280 -16.81 17.20 8.75
C TRP A 280 -16.81 16.10 7.69
N LEU A 281 -16.64 16.46 6.41
CA LEU A 281 -16.56 15.47 5.33
C LEU A 281 -15.32 14.58 5.49
N ILE A 282 -14.16 15.18 5.75
CA ILE A 282 -12.92 14.41 5.95
C ILE A 282 -13.00 13.58 7.24
N GLY A 283 -13.39 14.19 8.36
CA GLY A 283 -13.47 13.50 9.64
C GLY A 283 -14.52 12.40 9.65
N GLY A 284 -15.73 12.69 9.17
CA GLY A 284 -16.83 11.72 9.08
C GLY A 284 -16.51 10.55 8.15
N PHE A 285 -15.90 10.85 6.99
CA PHE A 285 -15.41 9.79 6.09
C PHE A 285 -14.33 8.93 6.77
N GLY A 286 -13.36 9.55 7.46
CA GLY A 286 -12.31 8.82 8.16
C GLY A 286 -12.87 7.86 9.20
N VAL A 287 -13.83 8.31 10.02
CA VAL A 287 -14.52 7.44 11.00
C VAL A 287 -15.28 6.32 10.30
N ALA A 288 -16.02 6.62 9.23
CA ALA A 288 -16.77 5.62 8.48
C ALA A 288 -15.84 4.59 7.80
N PHE A 289 -14.71 5.05 7.25
CA PHE A 289 -13.72 4.18 6.60
C PHE A 289 -13.05 3.22 7.59
N VAL A 290 -12.57 3.72 8.73
CA VAL A 290 -11.98 2.88 9.78
C VAL A 290 -13.04 1.94 10.38
N GLY A 291 -14.25 2.44 10.62
CA GLY A 291 -15.37 1.63 11.09
C GLY A 291 -15.73 0.51 10.13
N TRP A 292 -15.73 0.75 8.83
CA TRP A 292 -15.95 -0.26 7.80
C TRP A 292 -14.89 -1.37 7.85
N TYR A 293 -13.60 -1.00 7.83
CA TYR A 293 -12.50 -1.96 7.91
C TYR A 293 -12.43 -2.69 9.26
N TRP A 294 -12.92 -2.09 10.32
CA TRP A 294 -13.03 -2.73 11.63
C TRP A 294 -14.16 -3.75 11.65
N LEU A 295 -15.36 -3.40 11.16
CA LEU A 295 -16.59 -4.20 11.28
C LEU A 295 -16.71 -5.30 10.22
N VAL A 296 -16.10 -5.13 9.06
CA VAL A 296 -16.04 -6.16 8.03
C VAL A 296 -14.76 -6.97 8.22
N ALA A 297 -14.87 -8.30 8.15
CA ALA A 297 -13.76 -9.20 8.47
C ALA A 297 -12.68 -9.26 7.38
N PHE A 298 -12.34 -8.12 6.74
CA PHE A 298 -11.15 -8.01 5.89
C PHE A 298 -9.88 -8.31 6.67
N ASN A 299 -8.83 -8.74 6.00
CA ASN A 299 -7.52 -8.82 6.59
C ASN A 299 -7.10 -7.45 7.14
N THR A 300 -6.48 -7.45 8.32
CA THR A 300 -6.02 -6.23 8.97
C THR A 300 -4.60 -5.93 8.48
N TYR A 301 -4.46 -5.21 7.37
CA TYR A 301 -3.17 -4.75 6.85
C TYR A 301 -3.02 -3.25 7.06
N ASP A 302 -1.86 -2.83 7.53
CA ASP A 302 -1.50 -1.43 7.76
C ASP A 302 -1.66 -0.57 6.50
N ARG A 303 -1.22 -1.07 5.34
CA ARG A 303 -1.28 -0.38 4.04
C ARG A 303 -2.68 0.09 3.62
N TYR A 304 -3.75 -0.48 4.17
CA TYR A 304 -5.12 -0.03 3.86
C TYR A 304 -5.40 1.39 4.35
N LEU A 305 -4.64 1.89 5.33
CA LEU A 305 -4.75 3.27 5.82
C LEU A 305 -3.97 4.28 4.95
N HIS A 306 -3.13 3.82 4.02
CA HIS A 306 -2.23 4.71 3.27
C HIS A 306 -2.98 5.83 2.53
N THR A 307 -4.08 5.52 1.85
CA THR A 307 -4.89 6.53 1.14
C THR A 307 -5.67 7.45 2.07
N LEU A 308 -5.98 7.01 3.30
CA LEU A 308 -6.69 7.83 4.29
C LEU A 308 -5.78 8.91 4.92
N PHE A 309 -4.51 8.57 5.18
CA PHE A 309 -3.63 9.42 5.97
C PHE A 309 -3.39 10.83 5.42
N PRO A 310 -3.19 11.09 4.13
CA PRO A 310 -3.03 12.46 3.65
C PRO A 310 -4.27 13.32 3.91
N PHE A 311 -5.48 12.78 3.88
CA PHE A 311 -6.69 13.49 4.24
C PHE A 311 -6.78 13.73 5.76
N ALA A 312 -6.42 12.74 6.56
CA ALA A 312 -6.35 12.88 8.02
C ALA A 312 -5.32 13.95 8.43
N LEU A 313 -4.12 13.96 7.81
CA LEU A 313 -3.10 14.96 8.06
C LEU A 313 -3.47 16.35 7.52
N LEU A 314 -4.29 16.43 6.48
CA LEU A 314 -4.87 17.70 6.04
C LEU A 314 -5.83 18.27 7.11
N LEU A 315 -6.67 17.43 7.71
CA LEU A 315 -7.53 17.82 8.84
C LEU A 315 -6.68 18.21 10.07
N ALA A 316 -5.63 17.45 10.37
CA ALA A 316 -4.67 17.75 11.44
C ALA A 316 -4.00 19.12 11.23
N ALA A 317 -3.59 19.43 10.00
CA ALA A 317 -3.03 20.74 9.65
C ALA A 317 -4.04 21.87 9.88
N ARG A 318 -5.32 21.63 9.60
CA ARG A 318 -6.39 22.59 9.89
C ARG A 318 -6.53 22.83 11.39
N VAL A 319 -6.45 21.79 12.23
CA VAL A 319 -6.46 21.88 13.69
C VAL A 319 -5.30 22.72 14.20
N LEU A 320 -4.08 22.43 13.75
CA LEU A 320 -2.88 23.18 14.14
C LEU A 320 -2.98 24.68 13.80
N VAL A 321 -3.50 24.98 12.63
CA VAL A 321 -3.71 26.38 12.21
C VAL A 321 -4.81 27.03 13.05
N MET A 322 -5.87 26.33 13.44
CA MET A 322 -6.87 26.87 14.38
C MET A 322 -6.28 27.15 15.77
N VAL A 323 -5.41 26.29 16.26
CA VAL A 323 -4.68 26.51 17.53
C VAL A 323 -3.79 27.76 17.42
N TRP A 324 -3.01 27.85 16.33
CA TRP A 324 -2.19 29.04 16.07
C TRP A 324 -3.01 30.34 16.07
N ASP A 325 -4.19 30.33 15.42
CA ASP A 325 -5.07 31.50 15.38
C ASP A 325 -5.57 31.91 16.79
N ARG A 326 -5.91 30.90 17.63
CA ARG A 326 -6.31 31.16 19.02
C ARG A 326 -5.16 31.68 19.89
N LEU A 327 -3.91 31.39 19.52
CA LEU A 327 -2.71 31.97 20.14
C LEU A 327 -2.37 33.39 19.61
N GLY A 328 -3.33 34.00 18.92
CA GLY A 328 -3.22 35.37 18.38
C GLY A 328 -2.51 35.45 17.03
N GLY A 329 -2.28 34.34 16.34
CA GLY A 329 -1.66 34.29 15.01
C GLY A 329 -0.22 34.79 14.95
N ARG A 330 0.45 34.92 16.09
CA ARG A 330 1.84 35.48 16.21
C ARG A 330 2.80 34.53 15.49
N PRO A 331 3.76 35.03 14.68
CA PRO A 331 4.75 34.20 13.99
C PRO A 331 5.54 33.29 14.90
N VAL A 332 5.95 33.81 16.08
CA VAL A 332 6.72 33.06 17.10
C VAL A 332 5.90 31.85 17.62
N ALA A 333 4.60 32.08 17.94
CA ALA A 333 3.73 30.99 18.38
C ALA A 333 3.52 29.93 17.29
N GLY A 334 3.40 30.36 16.03
CA GLY A 334 3.33 29.45 14.89
C GLY A 334 4.62 28.64 14.71
N ALA A 335 5.78 29.27 14.78
CA ALA A 335 7.07 28.61 14.69
C ALA A 335 7.26 27.61 15.84
N ALA A 336 6.91 28.00 17.07
CA ALA A 336 7.00 27.11 18.25
C ALA A 336 6.08 25.89 18.10
N LEU A 337 4.84 26.07 17.60
CA LEU A 337 3.89 24.98 17.36
C LEU A 337 4.42 24.02 16.30
N VAL A 338 4.97 24.54 15.20
CA VAL A 338 5.57 23.71 14.14
C VAL A 338 6.79 22.97 14.68
N ALA A 339 7.67 23.63 15.45
CA ALA A 339 8.85 23.00 16.05
C ALA A 339 8.46 21.86 17.01
N LEU A 340 7.42 22.07 17.84
CA LEU A 340 6.90 21.04 18.73
C LEU A 340 6.36 19.82 17.96
N VAL A 341 5.59 20.06 16.91
CA VAL A 341 5.04 18.99 16.07
C VAL A 341 6.15 18.23 15.36
N VAL A 342 7.12 18.92 14.76
CA VAL A 342 8.29 18.30 14.14
C VAL A 342 9.07 17.47 15.15
N ALA A 343 9.37 18.03 16.34
CA ALA A 343 10.07 17.31 17.39
C ALA A 343 9.33 16.04 17.83
N ALA A 344 7.99 16.07 17.89
CA ALA A 344 7.18 14.90 18.21
C ALA A 344 7.20 13.82 17.11
N MET A 345 7.41 14.20 15.83
CA MET A 345 7.48 13.26 14.69
C MET A 345 8.87 12.69 14.46
N LEU A 346 9.94 13.39 14.87
CA LEU A 346 11.32 12.98 14.59
C LEU A 346 11.69 11.58 15.07
N PRO A 347 11.25 11.07 16.24
CA PRO A 347 11.55 9.70 16.65
C PRO A 347 11.00 8.66 15.68
N GLY A 348 9.77 8.85 15.20
CA GLY A 348 9.15 7.97 14.19
C GLY A 348 9.91 8.02 12.87
N VAL A 349 10.25 9.22 12.37
CA VAL A 349 11.07 9.41 11.17
C VAL A 349 12.42 8.72 11.32
N ALA A 350 13.12 8.94 12.43
CA ALA A 350 14.41 8.31 12.68
C ALA A 350 14.32 6.77 12.77
N GLY A 351 13.22 6.24 13.31
CA GLY A 351 12.96 4.79 13.32
C GLY A 351 12.86 4.23 11.91
N VAL A 352 12.09 4.90 11.04
CA VAL A 352 11.95 4.49 9.63
C VAL A 352 13.28 4.52 8.89
N LEU A 353 14.05 5.61 9.02
CA LEU A 353 15.37 5.77 8.37
C LEU A 353 16.41 4.74 8.83
N ARG A 354 16.21 4.13 10.00
CA ARG A 354 17.04 3.03 10.51
C ARG A 354 16.53 1.63 10.14
N GLY A 355 15.46 1.53 9.32
CA GLY A 355 14.83 0.25 9.01
C GLY A 355 14.03 -0.37 10.17
N GLN A 356 13.70 0.42 11.21
CA GLN A 356 12.99 -0.02 12.42
C GLN A 356 11.50 0.36 12.41
N ALA A 357 10.93 0.58 11.23
CA ALA A 357 9.51 0.92 11.10
C ALA A 357 8.64 -0.28 11.49
N PRO A 358 7.57 -0.09 12.29
CA PRO A 358 6.64 -1.18 12.60
C PRO A 358 5.64 -1.47 11.47
N THR A 359 5.73 -0.71 10.36
CA THR A 359 4.81 -0.73 9.21
C THR A 359 5.59 -0.65 7.91
N GLY A 360 4.99 -1.15 6.83
CA GLY A 360 5.58 -1.09 5.48
C GLY A 360 6.68 -2.13 5.25
N GLY A 361 6.89 -2.51 3.99
CA GLY A 361 8.00 -3.36 3.53
C GLY A 361 8.15 -4.71 4.24
N ASP A 362 9.30 -5.32 4.04
CA ASP A 362 9.65 -6.66 4.56
C ASP A 362 10.12 -6.65 6.02
N GLN A 363 10.65 -5.52 6.49
CA GLN A 363 11.23 -5.39 7.84
C GLN A 363 12.37 -6.39 8.14
N GLY A 364 13.09 -6.82 7.10
CA GLY A 364 14.23 -7.73 7.21
C GLY A 364 13.89 -9.21 7.40
N ARG A 365 12.62 -9.61 7.23
CA ARG A 365 12.18 -11.02 7.43
C ARG A 365 12.73 -11.98 6.39
N HIS A 366 12.98 -11.48 5.18
CA HIS A 366 13.51 -12.29 4.07
C HIS A 366 14.96 -11.94 3.72
N THR A 367 15.70 -11.34 4.67
CA THR A 367 17.15 -11.14 4.51
C THR A 367 17.81 -12.47 4.19
N GLY A 368 18.66 -12.53 3.15
CA GLY A 368 19.32 -13.76 2.69
C GLY A 368 18.55 -14.57 1.64
N ILE A 369 17.32 -14.17 1.25
CA ILE A 369 16.55 -14.86 0.21
C ILE A 369 17.24 -14.83 -1.16
N ASP A 370 18.01 -13.79 -1.44
CA ASP A 370 18.84 -13.66 -2.64
C ASP A 370 19.97 -14.71 -2.67
N ALA A 371 20.65 -14.94 -1.55
CA ALA A 371 21.67 -15.98 -1.43
C ALA A 371 21.06 -17.39 -1.55
N LEU A 372 19.88 -17.62 -0.94
CA LEU A 372 19.12 -18.86 -1.14
C LEU A 372 18.78 -19.08 -2.62
N ALA A 373 18.29 -18.07 -3.31
CA ALA A 373 17.92 -18.16 -4.73
C ALA A 373 19.15 -18.43 -5.62
N GLU A 374 20.30 -17.84 -5.30
CA GLU A 374 21.57 -18.11 -5.97
C GLU A 374 21.98 -19.58 -5.77
N ALA A 375 21.95 -20.09 -4.55
CA ALA A 375 22.25 -21.50 -4.26
C ALA A 375 21.31 -22.46 -5.00
N ILE A 376 20.00 -22.17 -5.06
CA ILE A 376 19.04 -22.97 -5.83
C ILE A 376 19.40 -22.97 -7.33
N ASN A 377 19.73 -21.83 -7.90
CA ASN A 377 20.07 -21.72 -9.33
C ASN A 377 21.36 -22.44 -9.68
N ASP A 378 22.35 -22.44 -8.78
CA ASP A 378 23.68 -23.02 -9.02
C ASP A 378 23.71 -24.52 -8.76
N GLU A 379 23.10 -24.97 -7.67
CA GLU A 379 23.23 -26.34 -7.17
C GLU A 379 22.06 -27.25 -7.60
N LEU A 380 20.86 -26.68 -7.85
CA LEU A 380 19.64 -27.44 -8.13
C LEU A 380 19.14 -27.26 -9.59
N ARG A 381 20.07 -27.11 -10.52
CA ARG A 381 19.76 -26.91 -11.93
C ARG A 381 19.03 -28.10 -12.55
N GLY A 382 17.82 -27.83 -13.10
CA GLY A 382 16.95 -28.84 -13.71
C GLY A 382 16.11 -29.65 -12.71
N GLU A 383 16.23 -29.33 -11.43
CA GLU A 383 15.54 -30.02 -10.35
C GLU A 383 14.16 -29.42 -10.05
N ILE A 384 13.36 -30.16 -9.31
CA ILE A 384 12.08 -29.69 -8.77
C ILE A 384 12.26 -29.35 -7.29
N VAL A 385 11.87 -28.14 -6.93
CA VAL A 385 11.90 -27.60 -5.58
C VAL A 385 10.47 -27.34 -5.12
N TYR A 386 9.99 -28.06 -4.12
CA TYR A 386 8.71 -27.77 -3.50
C TYR A 386 8.82 -26.59 -2.54
N ASP A 387 7.78 -25.78 -2.50
CA ASP A 387 7.66 -24.62 -1.64
C ASP A 387 6.26 -24.48 -1.06
N HIS A 388 6.16 -23.87 0.12
CA HIS A 388 4.90 -23.49 0.74
C HIS A 388 4.83 -22.00 1.08
N TRP A 389 5.96 -21.35 1.40
CA TRP A 389 5.98 -19.98 1.95
C TRP A 389 6.69 -18.95 1.08
N LEU A 390 7.71 -19.38 0.32
CA LEU A 390 8.69 -18.50 -0.32
C LEU A 390 8.49 -18.32 -1.83
N GLY A 391 7.43 -18.90 -2.37
CA GLY A 391 7.20 -18.94 -3.82
C GLY A 391 7.12 -17.57 -4.48
N TRP A 392 6.61 -16.56 -3.79
CA TRP A 392 6.53 -15.21 -4.35
C TRP A 392 7.89 -14.52 -4.39
N GLU A 393 8.68 -14.68 -3.34
CA GLU A 393 10.06 -14.19 -3.30
C GLU A 393 10.92 -14.93 -4.30
N LEU A 394 10.85 -16.26 -4.32
CA LEU A 394 11.59 -17.10 -5.27
C LEU A 394 11.20 -16.77 -6.72
N ALA A 395 9.93 -16.47 -7.00
CA ALA A 395 9.51 -16.01 -8.33
C ALA A 395 10.25 -14.74 -8.80
N TYR A 396 10.72 -13.92 -7.88
CA TYR A 396 11.57 -12.76 -8.22
C TYR A 396 13.05 -13.11 -8.17
N TYR A 397 13.55 -13.63 -7.05
CA TYR A 397 15.00 -13.75 -6.81
C TYR A 397 15.68 -14.83 -7.65
N LEU A 398 14.96 -15.87 -8.10
CA LEU A 398 15.49 -16.86 -9.06
C LEU A 398 15.71 -16.26 -10.46
N GLY A 399 15.28 -15.07 -10.73
CA GLY A 399 15.53 -14.39 -12.00
C GLY A 399 14.48 -14.68 -13.08
N ALA A 400 14.73 -14.18 -14.29
CA ALA A 400 13.81 -14.31 -15.43
C ALA A 400 13.81 -15.72 -16.04
N LYS A 401 14.85 -16.51 -15.78
CA LYS A 401 15.00 -17.88 -16.26
C LYS A 401 15.53 -18.73 -15.10
N PRO A 402 14.64 -19.13 -14.16
CA PRO A 402 15.05 -19.95 -13.04
C PRO A 402 15.67 -21.26 -13.54
N ALA A 403 16.74 -21.70 -12.88
CA ALA A 403 17.39 -22.94 -13.23
C ALA A 403 16.65 -24.16 -12.66
N ALA A 404 15.87 -23.99 -11.59
CA ALA A 404 15.02 -25.00 -10.98
C ALA A 404 13.52 -24.67 -11.17
N LEU A 405 12.67 -25.71 -11.14
CA LEU A 405 11.20 -25.54 -11.16
C LEU A 405 10.69 -25.52 -9.73
N VAL A 406 10.14 -24.38 -9.30
CA VAL A 406 9.51 -24.24 -7.98
C VAL A 406 8.03 -24.61 -8.07
N LEU A 407 7.59 -25.56 -7.25
CA LEU A 407 6.22 -26.05 -7.17
C LEU A 407 5.63 -25.78 -5.78
N TYR A 408 4.47 -25.12 -5.75
CA TYR A 408 3.75 -24.91 -4.51
C TYR A 408 3.12 -26.21 -3.99
N THR A 409 3.34 -26.53 -2.72
CA THR A 409 2.67 -27.63 -2.03
C THR A 409 1.79 -27.09 -0.90
N PRO A 410 0.47 -27.37 -0.89
CA PRO A 410 -0.47 -26.75 0.06
C PRO A 410 -0.40 -27.36 1.46
N LEU A 411 -0.07 -28.66 1.57
CA LEU A 411 -0.14 -29.42 2.82
C LEU A 411 1.02 -30.41 2.92
N PRO A 412 1.47 -30.76 4.13
CA PRO A 412 2.50 -31.79 4.34
C PRO A 412 2.17 -33.14 3.71
N GLU A 413 0.90 -33.57 3.80
CA GLU A 413 0.40 -34.83 3.26
C GLU A 413 0.45 -34.83 1.73
N ALA A 414 0.12 -33.69 1.09
CA ALA A 414 0.20 -33.56 -0.36
C ALA A 414 1.62 -33.70 -0.89
N LEU A 415 2.61 -33.16 -0.16
CA LEU A 415 4.03 -33.34 -0.49
C LEU A 415 4.43 -34.83 -0.36
N ALA A 416 4.02 -35.47 0.73
CA ALA A 416 4.35 -36.88 0.97
C ALA A 416 3.71 -37.81 -0.09
N GLU A 417 2.46 -37.51 -0.50
CA GLU A 417 1.76 -38.24 -1.59
C GLU A 417 2.44 -38.06 -2.94
N ASP A 418 2.85 -36.82 -3.27
CA ASP A 418 3.53 -36.54 -4.55
C ASP A 418 4.93 -37.17 -4.60
N MET A 419 5.60 -37.29 -3.45
CA MET A 419 6.88 -37.99 -3.32
C MET A 419 6.75 -39.52 -3.45
N ALA A 420 5.57 -40.08 -3.16
CA ALA A 420 5.35 -41.52 -3.22
C ALA A 420 5.52 -42.06 -4.64
N GLY A 421 6.54 -42.92 -4.84
CA GLY A 421 6.86 -43.50 -6.15
C GLY A 421 7.66 -42.60 -7.09
N GLN A 422 8.21 -41.49 -6.62
CA GLN A 422 9.13 -40.69 -7.43
C GLN A 422 10.52 -41.35 -7.50
N PRO A 423 11.02 -41.68 -8.67
CA PRO A 423 12.29 -42.41 -8.82
C PRO A 423 13.50 -41.48 -8.69
N TYR A 424 13.33 -40.18 -8.65
CA TYR A 424 14.40 -39.20 -8.62
C TYR A 424 14.26 -38.28 -7.39
N PRO A 425 15.37 -37.81 -6.84
CA PRO A 425 15.32 -36.86 -5.74
C PRO A 425 14.57 -35.59 -6.11
N ARG A 426 13.90 -35.01 -5.12
CA ARG A 426 13.24 -33.71 -5.17
C ARG A 426 13.77 -32.88 -4.03
N TYR A 427 13.42 -31.61 -4.03
CA TYR A 427 13.88 -30.69 -2.99
C TYR A 427 12.70 -30.00 -2.35
N PHE A 428 12.87 -29.60 -1.10
CA PHE A 428 11.86 -28.82 -0.36
C PHE A 428 12.55 -27.66 0.34
N VAL A 429 12.07 -26.44 0.09
CA VAL A 429 12.59 -25.20 0.66
C VAL A 429 11.66 -24.67 1.76
N ALA A 430 12.26 -24.19 2.87
CA ALA A 430 11.50 -23.61 3.97
C ALA A 430 12.22 -22.40 4.59
N PRO A 431 11.47 -21.45 5.22
CA PRO A 431 12.03 -20.29 5.90
C PRO A 431 12.91 -20.66 7.10
N SER A 432 12.65 -21.80 7.73
CA SER A 432 13.45 -22.32 8.83
C SER A 432 13.18 -23.83 9.05
N PRO A 433 14.05 -24.54 9.78
CA PRO A 433 13.79 -25.90 10.18
C PRO A 433 12.48 -26.07 10.98
N ASP A 434 12.13 -25.11 11.81
CA ASP A 434 10.88 -25.15 12.60
C ASP A 434 9.64 -25.09 11.69
N HIS A 435 9.66 -24.27 10.64
CA HIS A 435 8.59 -24.24 9.63
C HIS A 435 8.52 -25.55 8.84
N ALA A 436 9.65 -26.16 8.54
CA ALA A 436 9.72 -27.43 7.82
C ALA A 436 9.26 -28.63 8.66
N ALA A 437 9.33 -28.58 9.99
CA ALA A 437 9.12 -29.73 10.87
C ALA A 437 7.81 -30.52 10.59
N PRO A 438 6.63 -29.91 10.35
CA PRO A 438 5.42 -30.67 10.01
C PRO A 438 5.53 -31.44 8.68
N TRP A 439 6.22 -30.86 7.68
CA TRP A 439 6.48 -31.49 6.37
C TRP A 439 7.43 -32.65 6.49
N ILE A 440 8.53 -32.47 7.23
CA ILE A 440 9.51 -33.53 7.48
C ILE A 440 8.84 -34.69 8.22
N ALA A 441 8.03 -34.42 9.23
CA ALA A 441 7.27 -35.46 9.95
C ALA A 441 6.26 -36.22 9.06
N ALA A 442 5.67 -35.57 8.07
CA ALA A 442 4.78 -36.22 7.11
C ALA A 442 5.58 -37.13 6.14
N LEU A 443 6.70 -36.65 5.63
CA LEU A 443 7.62 -37.40 4.77
C LEU A 443 8.17 -38.67 5.49
N ASP A 444 8.61 -38.53 6.73
CA ASP A 444 9.06 -39.64 7.54
C ASP A 444 8.01 -40.75 7.69
N ARG A 445 6.75 -40.39 7.92
CA ARG A 445 5.60 -41.35 7.98
C ARG A 445 5.39 -42.10 6.66
N SER A 446 5.79 -41.51 5.55
CA SER A 446 5.67 -42.06 4.19
C SER A 446 6.99 -42.71 3.71
N ALA A 447 7.94 -42.93 4.61
CA ALA A 447 9.27 -43.53 4.32
C ALA A 447 10.09 -42.73 3.29
N VAL A 448 9.89 -41.42 3.23
CA VAL A 448 10.71 -40.50 2.42
C VAL A 448 11.77 -39.87 3.31
N ALA A 449 13.05 -40.12 2.98
CA ALA A 449 14.17 -39.51 3.68
C ALA A 449 14.35 -38.05 3.30
N ALA A 450 14.63 -37.20 4.28
CA ALA A 450 14.90 -35.79 4.07
C ALA A 450 16.27 -35.40 4.65
N ALA A 451 17.18 -34.96 3.79
CA ALA A 451 18.54 -34.57 4.17
C ALA A 451 18.75 -33.08 3.87
N ILE A 452 19.29 -32.33 4.81
CA ILE A 452 19.63 -30.91 4.60
C ILE A 452 20.79 -30.82 3.61
N VAL A 453 20.58 -30.08 2.49
CA VAL A 453 21.62 -29.81 1.49
C VAL A 453 22.05 -28.34 1.49
N TYR A 454 21.19 -27.44 1.96
CA TYR A 454 21.51 -26.03 2.17
C TYR A 454 20.94 -25.57 3.51
N HIS A 455 21.73 -24.84 4.27
CA HIS A 455 21.26 -24.17 5.48
C HIS A 455 21.98 -22.85 5.66
N ASP A 456 21.19 -21.77 5.83
CA ASP A 456 21.70 -20.46 6.22
C ASP A 456 21.44 -20.22 7.71
N PRO A 457 22.44 -20.42 8.59
CA PRO A 457 22.25 -20.25 10.04
C PRO A 457 21.96 -18.81 10.46
N ALA A 458 22.37 -17.83 9.63
CA ALA A 458 22.18 -16.41 9.94
C ALA A 458 20.73 -15.95 9.73
N HIS A 459 20.05 -16.51 8.71
CA HIS A 459 18.71 -16.08 8.29
C HIS A 459 17.66 -17.20 8.40
N GLY A 460 18.11 -18.44 8.65
CA GLY A 460 17.25 -19.59 8.92
C GLY A 460 16.86 -20.44 7.72
N PHE A 461 17.02 -19.95 6.48
CA PHE A 461 16.61 -20.69 5.28
C PHE A 461 17.25 -22.07 5.17
N VAL A 462 16.43 -23.06 4.77
CA VAL A 462 16.87 -24.45 4.65
C VAL A 462 16.31 -25.08 3.37
N VAL A 463 17.13 -25.93 2.72
CA VAL A 463 16.70 -26.78 1.62
C VAL A 463 16.97 -28.24 1.99
N TYR A 464 15.95 -29.05 1.86
CA TYR A 464 16.01 -30.49 2.05
C TYR A 464 16.04 -31.20 0.71
N ARG A 465 16.90 -32.22 0.58
CA ARG A 465 16.82 -33.23 -0.48
C ARG A 465 15.93 -34.36 0.00
N LEU A 466 14.96 -34.72 -0.80
CA LEU A 466 13.95 -35.75 -0.52
C LEU A 466 14.22 -36.97 -1.39
N GLU A 467 14.30 -38.14 -0.79
CA GLU A 467 14.53 -39.42 -1.46
C GLU A 467 13.65 -40.51 -0.84
N GLN A 468 13.18 -41.46 -1.69
CA GLN A 468 12.49 -42.67 -1.24
C GLN A 468 13.47 -43.77 -0.92
#